data_e6421ca837d01de22f542cfae9120d3c
#
_entry.id   e6421ca837d01de22f542cfae9120d3c
#
_cell.length_a   1.000
_cell.length_b   1.000
_cell.length_c   1.000
_cell.angle_alpha   90.00
_cell.angle_beta   90.00
_cell.angle_gamma   90.00
#
_symmetry.space_group_name_H-M   'P 1'
#
loop_
_entity.id
_entity.type
_entity.pdbx_description
1 polymer ?
#
loop_
_entity_poly.entity_id
_entity_poly.type
_entity_poly.pdbx_seq_one_letter_code
_entity_poly.pdbx_strand_id
1 'polypeptide(L)' 'METQRITIRLPNRYVHSIDLFVRAGEFATRSEVIRHAVNDFIKNYSDEVIQKAEKIKKVQELELAVQSLEPYMKK' A
#
# COMPACT_ATOMS: atom_id res chain seq x y z
N MET A 1 8.74 -1.21 -17.82
CA MET A 1 8.00 -1.55 -16.59
C MET A 1 6.59 -1.97 -16.94
N GLU A 2 6.17 -3.13 -16.48
CA GLU A 2 4.80 -3.56 -16.71
C GLU A 2 3.83 -2.71 -15.89
N THR A 3 2.65 -2.45 -16.47
CA THR A 3 1.62 -1.70 -15.79
C THR A 3 0.36 -2.54 -15.70
N GLN A 4 -0.41 -2.29 -14.64
CA GLN A 4 -1.72 -2.90 -14.47
C GLN A 4 -2.78 -1.81 -14.41
N ARG A 5 -3.93 -2.11 -14.99
CA ARG A 5 -5.06 -1.21 -14.91
C ARG A 5 -5.80 -1.42 -13.59
N ILE A 6 -5.94 -0.34 -12.84
CA ILE A 6 -6.67 -0.35 -11.56
C ILE A 6 -7.78 0.68 -11.67
N THR A 7 -8.99 0.28 -11.30
CA THR A 7 -10.15 1.16 -11.28
C THR A 7 -10.57 1.37 -9.83
N ILE A 8 -10.60 2.64 -9.40
CA ILE A 8 -11.05 3.00 -8.06
C ILE A 8 -12.02 4.17 -8.15
N ARG A 9 -12.81 4.33 -7.10
CA ARG A 9 -13.69 5.49 -6.94
C ARG A 9 -13.09 6.38 -5.87
N LEU A 10 -13.05 7.69 -6.14
CA LEU A 10 -12.57 8.69 -5.20
C LEU A 10 -13.73 9.62 -4.81
N PRO A 11 -13.76 10.11 -3.56
CA PRO A 11 -14.70 11.16 -3.19
C PRO A 11 -14.56 12.36 -4.11
N ASN A 12 -15.69 13.01 -4.40
CA ASN A 12 -15.71 14.18 -5.28
C ASN A 12 -14.74 15.28 -4.86
N ARG A 13 -14.56 15.48 -3.56
CA ARG A 13 -13.63 16.49 -3.03
C ARG A 13 -12.19 16.21 -3.43
N TYR A 14 -11.79 14.95 -3.50
CA TYR A 14 -10.44 14.59 -3.92
C TYR A 14 -10.25 14.79 -5.42
N VAL A 15 -11.25 14.45 -6.21
CA VAL A 15 -11.22 14.69 -7.66
C VAL A 15 -11.12 16.19 -7.92
N HIS A 16 -11.88 17.01 -7.18
CA HIS A 16 -11.82 18.46 -7.30
C HIS A 16 -10.42 18.99 -7.00
N SER A 17 -9.79 18.49 -5.94
CA SER A 17 -8.42 18.88 -5.58
C SER A 17 -7.43 18.49 -6.65
N ILE A 18 -7.58 17.29 -7.22
CA ILE A 18 -6.73 16.82 -8.32
C ILE A 18 -6.86 17.76 -9.52
N ASP A 19 -8.08 18.15 -9.87
CA ASP A 19 -8.32 19.07 -10.98
C ASP A 19 -7.70 20.45 -10.75
N LEU A 20 -7.68 20.92 -9.51
CA LEU A 20 -7.01 22.18 -9.17
C LEU A 20 -5.51 22.11 -9.43
N PHE A 21 -4.85 21.01 -9.12
CA PHE A 21 -3.43 20.84 -9.39
C PHE A 21 -3.15 20.81 -10.89
N VAL A 22 -4.02 20.20 -11.68
CA VAL A 22 -3.90 20.20 -13.15
C VAL A 22 -4.08 21.62 -13.69
N ARG A 23 -5.09 22.36 -13.22
CA ARG A 23 -5.33 23.74 -13.63
C ARG A 23 -4.19 24.67 -13.25
N ALA A 24 -3.55 24.43 -12.13
CA ALA A 24 -2.42 25.23 -11.67
C ALA A 24 -1.16 24.99 -12.50
N GLY A 25 -1.18 24.01 -13.40
CA GLY A 25 -0.04 23.69 -14.26
C GLY A 25 1.02 22.82 -13.60
N GLU A 26 0.76 22.33 -12.38
CA GLU A 26 1.69 21.45 -11.67
C GLU A 26 1.78 20.07 -12.32
N PHE A 27 0.68 19.60 -12.90
CA PHE A 27 0.58 18.31 -13.56
C PHE A 27 -0.21 18.44 -14.85
N ALA A 28 0.11 17.61 -15.84
CA ALA A 28 -0.57 17.63 -17.12
C ALA A 28 -1.94 16.92 -17.09
N THR A 29 -2.08 15.86 -16.27
CA THR A 29 -3.28 15.05 -16.24
C THR A 29 -3.61 14.60 -14.82
N ARG A 30 -4.88 14.17 -14.61
CA ARG A 30 -5.31 13.54 -13.36
C ARG A 30 -4.46 12.32 -13.03
N SER A 31 -4.14 11.52 -14.05
CA SER A 31 -3.34 10.30 -13.86
C SER A 31 -1.95 10.62 -13.31
N GLU A 32 -1.34 11.71 -13.76
CA GLU A 32 -0.04 12.12 -13.24
C GLU A 32 -0.11 12.51 -11.77
N VAL A 33 -1.15 13.25 -11.36
CA VAL A 33 -1.36 13.60 -9.96
C VAL A 33 -1.47 12.34 -9.11
N ILE A 34 -2.27 11.39 -9.55
CA ILE A 34 -2.51 10.14 -8.82
C ILE A 34 -1.23 9.32 -8.72
N ARG A 35 -0.49 9.18 -9.82
CA ARG A 35 0.79 8.45 -9.81
C ARG A 35 1.79 9.09 -8.87
N HIS A 36 1.86 10.42 -8.88
CA HIS A 36 2.74 11.15 -7.98
C HIS A 36 2.35 10.92 -6.52
N ALA A 37 1.06 10.99 -6.23
CA ALA A 37 0.55 10.75 -4.88
C ALA A 37 0.86 9.34 -4.40
N VAL A 38 0.67 8.33 -5.25
CA VAL A 38 0.97 6.93 -4.92
C VAL A 38 2.47 6.75 -4.70
N ASN A 39 3.30 7.34 -5.57
CA ASN A 39 4.75 7.28 -5.43
C ASN A 39 5.22 7.92 -4.11
N ASP A 40 4.70 9.09 -3.78
CA ASP A 40 5.03 9.77 -2.53
C ASP A 40 4.59 8.96 -1.31
N PHE A 41 3.41 8.38 -1.37
CA PHE A 41 2.90 7.53 -0.30
C PHE A 41 3.85 6.35 -0.06
N ILE A 42 4.21 5.64 -1.12
CA ILE A 42 5.10 4.49 -1.04
C ILE A 42 6.46 4.90 -0.46
N LYS A 43 7.03 6.01 -0.96
CA LYS A 43 8.30 6.53 -0.45
C LYS A 43 8.27 6.83 1.03
N ASN A 44 7.21 7.53 1.46
CA ASN A 44 7.11 8.03 2.84
C ASN A 44 6.76 6.93 3.83
N TYR A 45 6.04 5.89 3.39
CA TYR A 45 5.54 4.85 4.27
C TYR A 45 6.16 3.47 4.02
N SER A 46 7.14 3.37 3.12
CA SER A 46 7.73 2.07 2.77
C SER A 46 8.35 1.38 3.98
N ASP A 47 9.08 2.10 4.81
CA ASP A 47 9.72 1.53 6.00
C ASP A 47 8.68 0.99 6.98
N GLU A 48 7.62 1.75 7.21
CA GLU A 48 6.53 1.35 8.08
C GLU A 48 5.81 0.11 7.56
N VAL A 49 5.55 0.07 6.26
CA VAL A 49 4.90 -1.07 5.61
C VAL A 49 5.79 -2.31 5.68
N ILE A 50 7.09 -2.15 5.45
CA ILE A 50 8.06 -3.26 5.54
C ILE A 50 8.07 -3.81 6.96
N GLN A 51 8.12 -2.95 7.98
CA GLN A 51 8.10 -3.37 9.37
C GLN A 51 6.83 -4.16 9.71
N LYS A 52 5.68 -3.72 9.23
CA LYS A 52 4.41 -4.42 9.44
C LYS A 52 4.40 -5.77 8.75
N ALA A 53 4.93 -5.84 7.53
CA ALA A 53 5.03 -7.09 6.79
C ALA A 53 5.96 -8.09 7.48
N GLU A 54 7.09 -7.62 8.01
CA GLU A 54 8.02 -8.44 8.78
C GLU A 54 7.37 -8.98 10.05
N LYS A 55 6.57 -8.17 10.74
CA LYS A 55 5.84 -8.61 11.93
C LYS A 55 4.84 -9.71 11.60
N ILE A 56 4.11 -9.55 10.52
CA ILE A 56 3.14 -10.57 10.07
C ILE A 56 3.85 -11.87 9.74
N LYS A 57 4.96 -11.79 9.00
CA LYS A 57 5.77 -12.96 8.66
C LYS A 57 6.28 -13.67 9.92
N LYS A 58 6.77 -12.91 10.90
CA LYS A 58 7.26 -13.44 12.16
C LYS A 58 6.16 -14.14 12.94
N VAL A 59 4.96 -13.56 12.98
CA VAL A 59 3.80 -14.19 13.63
C VAL A 59 3.45 -15.50 12.94
N GLN A 60 3.43 -15.53 11.61
CA GLN A 60 3.17 -16.74 10.83
C GLN A 60 4.21 -17.82 11.13
N GLU A 61 5.49 -17.45 11.20
CA GLU A 61 6.56 -18.38 11.54
C GLU A 61 6.37 -18.97 12.94
N LEU A 62 5.96 -18.14 13.90
CA LEU A 62 5.67 -18.59 15.26
C LEU A 62 4.46 -19.53 15.30
N GLU A 63 3.42 -19.23 14.55
CA GLU A 63 2.24 -20.09 14.45
C GLU A 63 2.61 -21.45 13.88
N LEU A 64 3.43 -21.48 12.83
CA LEU A 64 3.91 -22.74 12.24
C LEU A 64 4.76 -23.54 13.22
N ALA A 65 5.62 -22.85 13.98
CA ALA A 65 6.45 -23.49 15.00
C ALA A 65 5.59 -24.11 16.09
N VAL A 66 4.56 -23.38 16.55
CA VAL A 66 3.61 -23.90 17.56
C VAL A 66 2.85 -25.10 17.02
N GLN A 67 2.38 -25.04 15.77
CA GLN A 67 1.69 -26.17 15.15
C GLN A 67 2.60 -27.40 15.04
N SER A 68 3.88 -27.19 14.71
CA SER A 68 4.85 -28.27 14.63
C SER A 68 5.10 -28.93 15.96
N LEU A 69 5.00 -28.19 17.06
CA LEU A 69 5.21 -28.70 18.42
C LEU A 69 3.93 -29.28 19.02
N GLU A 70 2.78 -28.99 18.48
CA GLU A 70 1.49 -29.40 19.05
C GLU A 70 1.37 -30.89 19.28
N PRO A 71 1.80 -31.77 18.33
CA PRO A 71 1.75 -33.23 18.58
C PRO A 71 2.56 -33.68 19.79
N TYR A 72 3.61 -32.93 20.13
CA TYR A 72 4.47 -33.24 21.27
C TYR A 72 3.94 -32.68 22.58
N MET A 73 3.04 -31.70 22.51
CA MET A 73 2.47 -31.00 23.64
C MET A 73 1.15 -31.63 24.08
N LYS A 74 0.46 -32.30 23.19
CA LYS A 74 -0.78 -33.01 23.50
C LYS A 74 -0.47 -34.31 24.26
N LYS A 75 -1.14 -34.48 25.35
CA LYS A 75 -1.08 -35.74 26.11
C LYS A 75 -2.34 -36.55 25.86
#